data_7768befb31dca48334272ecc8adb3fe4
#
_entry.id   7768befb31dca48334272ecc8adb3fe4
#
_cell.length_a   1.000
_cell.length_b   1.000
_cell.length_c   1.000
_cell.angle_alpha   90.00
_cell.angle_beta   90.00
_cell.angle_gamma   90.00
#
_symmetry.space_group_name_H-M   'P 1'
#
loop_
_entity.id
_entity.type
_entity.pdbx_description
1 polymer ?
#
loop_
_entity_poly.entity_id
_entity_poly.type
_entity_poly.pdbx_seq_one_letter_code
_entity_poly.pdbx_strand_id
1 'polypeptide(L)'
;MEDFYLNIIYKNKRVKFKVMNPEAPLSVLMNNLRHATGADGRLIFDFPSIDNTGAPLDYFFGMEDGEVKEIRILRPRIGKVDQTLTSYGVKNGDNVYLVADPFPG
;
A
#
# COMPACT_ATOMS: atom_id res chain seq x y z
N MET A 1 -23.21 7.65 -1.24
CA MET A 1 -21.74 7.70 -1.40
C MET A 1 -21.21 6.28 -1.35
N GLU A 2 -20.52 5.85 -2.41
CA GLU A 2 -19.99 4.51 -2.45
C GLU A 2 -18.77 4.38 -1.56
N ASP A 3 -18.66 3.26 -0.89
CA ASP A 3 -17.46 2.95 -0.13
C ASP A 3 -16.29 2.69 -1.10
N PHE A 4 -15.10 3.06 -0.68
CA PHE A 4 -13.89 2.87 -1.47
C PHE A 4 -13.13 1.67 -0.92
N TYR A 5 -12.94 0.66 -1.76
CA TYR A 5 -12.23 -0.57 -1.40
C TYR A 5 -11.05 -0.80 -2.32
N LEU A 6 -10.00 -1.36 -1.76
CA LEU A 6 -8.87 -1.86 -2.54
C LEU A 6 -8.62 -3.33 -2.18
N ASN A 7 -8.16 -4.09 -3.15
CA ASN A 7 -7.66 -5.43 -2.88
C ASN A 7 -6.17 -5.30 -2.62
N ILE A 8 -5.79 -5.38 -1.34
CA ILE A 8 -4.39 -5.25 -0.94
C ILE A 8 -3.76 -6.63 -0.96
N ILE A 9 -2.66 -6.75 -1.67
CA ILE A 9 -1.95 -8.02 -1.87
C ILE A 9 -0.55 -7.91 -1.26
N TYR A 10 -0.25 -8.82 -0.34
CA TYR A 10 1.07 -8.91 0.28
C TYR A 10 1.44 -10.37 0.42
N LYS A 11 2.53 -10.77 -0.21
CA LYS A 11 2.92 -12.18 -0.29
C LYS A 11 1.77 -13.00 -0.88
N ASN A 12 1.33 -14.03 -0.20
CA ASN A 12 0.24 -14.90 -0.66
C ASN A 12 -1.13 -14.49 -0.11
N LYS A 13 -1.22 -13.31 0.50
CA LYS A 13 -2.45 -12.84 1.13
C LYS A 13 -3.07 -11.72 0.32
N ARG A 14 -4.37 -11.83 0.09
CA ARG A 14 -5.16 -10.81 -0.60
C ARG A 14 -6.35 -10.46 0.28
N VAL A 15 -6.48 -9.20 0.61
CA VAL A 15 -7.54 -8.73 1.51
C VAL A 15 -8.24 -7.53 0.89
N LYS A 16 -9.57 -7.55 0.93
CA LYS A 16 -10.38 -6.40 0.55
C LYS A 16 -10.35 -5.40 1.70
N PHE A 17 -9.74 -4.26 1.47
CA PHE A 17 -9.51 -3.25 2.50
C PHE A 17 -10.33 -1.99 2.20
N LYS A 18 -11.10 -1.54 3.18
CA LYS A 18 -11.89 -0.32 3.05
C LYS A 18 -11.01 0.90 3.31
N VAL A 19 -10.94 1.80 2.33
CA VAL A 19 -10.20 3.04 2.43
C VAL A 19 -11.15 4.12 2.93
N MET A 20 -10.90 4.63 4.13
CA MET A 20 -11.79 5.59 4.76
C MET A 20 -11.73 6.96 4.07
N ASN A 21 -10.57 7.34 3.58
CA ASN A 21 -10.40 8.61 2.87
C ASN A 21 -9.45 8.42 1.68
N PRO A 22 -9.98 8.21 0.46
CA PRO A 22 -9.14 8.01 -0.72
C PRO A 22 -8.38 9.25 -1.16
N GLU A 23 -8.72 10.42 -0.61
CA GLU A 23 -8.01 11.66 -0.88
C GLU A 23 -6.87 11.91 0.12
N ALA A 24 -6.68 11.03 1.09
CA ALA A 24 -5.56 11.15 2.02
C ALA A 24 -4.25 10.78 1.35
N PRO A 25 -3.11 11.31 1.81
CA PRO A 25 -1.80 10.90 1.30
C PRO A 25 -1.55 9.41 1.46
N LEU A 26 -0.71 8.84 0.60
CA LEU A 26 -0.37 7.42 0.65
C LEU A 26 0.24 7.01 1.99
N SER A 27 1.01 7.90 2.62
CA SER A 27 1.60 7.61 3.93
C SER A 27 0.55 7.35 5.00
N VAL A 28 -0.58 8.05 4.93
CA VAL A 28 -1.70 7.83 5.86
C VAL A 28 -2.30 6.45 5.64
N LEU A 29 -2.51 6.06 4.40
CA LEU A 29 -3.03 4.73 4.08
C LEU A 29 -2.06 3.64 4.53
N MET A 30 -0.77 3.82 4.30
CA MET A 30 0.24 2.85 4.73
C MET A 30 0.23 2.69 6.25
N ASN A 31 0.15 3.81 6.98
CA ASN A 31 0.07 3.76 8.44
C ASN A 31 -1.20 3.05 8.92
N ASN A 32 -2.32 3.28 8.24
CA ASN A 32 -3.58 2.60 8.58
C ASN A 32 -3.45 1.09 8.35
N LEU A 33 -2.78 0.66 7.29
CA LEU A 33 -2.56 -0.75 7.03
C LEU A 33 -1.67 -1.41 8.08
N ARG A 34 -0.66 -0.69 8.57
CA ARG A 34 0.24 -1.21 9.61
C ARG A 34 -0.50 -1.53 10.91
N HIS A 35 -1.58 -0.82 11.19
CA HIS A 35 -2.32 -0.95 12.45
C HIS A 35 -3.67 -1.64 12.26
N ALA A 36 -4.03 -2.03 11.04
CA ALA A 36 -5.31 -2.66 10.76
C ALA A 36 -5.36 -4.05 11.37
N THR A 37 -6.43 -4.33 12.09
CA THR A 37 -6.65 -5.62 12.73
C THR A 37 -7.93 -6.27 12.20
N GLY A 38 -7.94 -7.60 12.20
CA GLY A 38 -9.14 -8.36 11.89
C GLY A 38 -10.05 -8.52 13.10
N ALA A 39 -11.12 -9.30 12.94
CA ALA A 39 -12.08 -9.55 13.99
C ALA A 39 -11.49 -10.28 15.20
N ASP A 40 -10.37 -10.99 15.00
CA ASP A 40 -9.65 -11.70 16.06
C ASP A 40 -8.66 -10.81 16.83
N GLY A 41 -8.58 -9.53 16.48
CA GLY A 41 -7.67 -8.58 17.12
C GLY A 41 -6.22 -8.67 16.63
N ARG A 42 -5.94 -9.55 15.66
CA ARG A 42 -4.60 -9.68 15.09
C ARG A 42 -4.43 -8.79 13.89
N LEU A 43 -3.19 -8.39 13.61
CA LEU A 43 -2.88 -7.60 12.42
C LEU A 43 -3.30 -8.34 11.15
N ILE A 44 -3.98 -7.63 10.26
CA ILE A 44 -4.37 -8.20 8.96
C ILE A 44 -3.12 -8.50 8.14
N PHE A 45 -2.17 -7.57 8.10
CA PHE A 45 -0.90 -7.74 7.43
C PHE A 45 0.22 -7.57 8.44
N ASP A 46 1.07 -8.57 8.56
CA ASP A 46 2.27 -8.51 9.40
C ASP A 46 3.47 -8.27 8.48
N PHE A 47 3.81 -7.01 8.29
CA PHE A 47 4.98 -6.65 7.50
C PHE A 47 6.01 -5.98 8.41
N PRO A 48 7.18 -6.60 8.55
CA PRO A 48 8.18 -6.10 9.49
C PRO A 48 8.75 -4.75 9.06
N SER A 49 9.12 -3.93 10.03
CA SER A 49 9.75 -2.63 9.75
C SER A 49 11.27 -2.71 9.65
N ILE A 50 11.85 -3.86 9.93
CA ILE A 50 13.30 -4.12 9.78
C ILE A 50 13.50 -5.48 9.12
N ASP A 51 14.63 -5.63 8.41
CA ASP A 51 15.01 -6.89 7.79
C ASP A 51 15.76 -7.78 8.78
N ASN A 52 16.27 -8.94 8.30
CA ASN A 52 17.02 -9.89 9.13
C ASN A 52 18.34 -9.34 9.65
N THR A 53 18.85 -8.27 9.05
CA THR A 53 20.11 -7.65 9.48
C THR A 53 19.88 -6.47 10.41
N GLY A 54 18.62 -6.11 10.68
CA GLY A 54 18.27 -4.95 11.49
C GLY A 54 18.17 -3.65 10.71
N ALA A 55 18.31 -3.70 9.39
CA ALA A 55 18.18 -2.52 8.54
C ALA A 55 16.71 -2.16 8.35
N PRO A 56 16.36 -0.85 8.26
CA PRO A 56 14.98 -0.43 8.05
C PRO A 56 14.43 -0.92 6.71
N LEU A 57 13.18 -1.32 6.73
CA LEU A 57 12.43 -1.67 5.52
C LEU A 57 11.33 -0.65 5.30
N ASP A 58 11.33 -0.03 4.12
CA ASP A 58 10.24 0.81 3.68
C ASP A 58 9.32 0.02 2.76
N TYR A 59 8.04 0.33 2.83
CA TYR A 59 7.04 -0.32 1.99
C TYR A 59 6.37 0.71 1.11
N PHE A 60 6.08 0.30 -0.11
CA PHE A 60 5.41 1.13 -1.08
C PHE A 60 4.21 0.39 -1.65
N PHE A 61 3.25 1.16 -2.15
CA PHE A 61 2.16 0.59 -2.92
C PHE A 61 2.62 0.44 -4.36
N GLY A 62 2.19 -0.66 -4.99
CA GLY A 62 2.47 -0.91 -6.38
C GLY A 62 1.20 -1.31 -7.12
N MET A 63 1.10 -0.93 -8.38
CA MET A 63 0.01 -1.35 -9.25
C MET A 63 0.57 -2.12 -10.43
N GLU A 64 -0.16 -3.15 -10.85
CA GLU A 64 0.22 -3.90 -12.03
C GLU A 64 -0.08 -3.08 -13.27
N ASP A 65 0.94 -2.90 -14.12
CA ASP A 65 0.77 -2.35 -15.44
C ASP A 65 0.29 -3.46 -16.36
N GLY A 66 -0.93 -3.34 -16.85
CA GLY A 66 -1.56 -4.39 -17.64
C GLY A 66 -0.88 -4.70 -18.96
N GLU A 67 -0.11 -3.76 -19.52
CA GLU A 67 0.58 -3.94 -20.79
C GLU A 67 1.88 -4.70 -20.63
N VAL A 68 2.68 -4.34 -19.61
CA VAL A 68 4.01 -4.94 -19.42
C VAL A 68 4.05 -5.97 -18.30
N LYS A 69 2.97 -6.14 -17.56
CA LYS A 69 2.84 -7.07 -16.44
C LYS A 69 3.90 -6.86 -15.36
N GLU A 70 4.35 -5.63 -15.21
CA GLU A 70 5.27 -5.24 -14.15
C GLU A 70 4.53 -4.45 -13.08
N ILE A 71 5.05 -4.47 -11.87
CA ILE A 71 4.50 -3.69 -10.78
C ILE A 71 5.12 -2.32 -10.79
N ARG A 72 4.30 -1.30 -11.00
CA ARG A 72 4.72 0.10 -10.94
C ARG A 72 4.61 0.59 -9.50
N ILE A 73 5.73 0.99 -8.93
CA ILE A 73 5.76 1.52 -7.57
C ILE A 73 5.19 2.94 -7.56
N LEU A 74 4.27 3.20 -6.65
CA LEU A 74 3.70 4.52 -6.47
C LEU A 74 4.59 5.31 -5.52
N ARG A 75 5.48 6.12 -6.07
CA ARG A 75 6.41 6.94 -5.29
C ARG A 75 6.05 8.42 -5.43
N PRO A 76 6.22 9.21 -4.37
CA PRO A 76 6.09 10.66 -4.51
C PRO A 76 7.19 11.17 -5.44
N ARG A 77 6.85 12.16 -6.26
CA ARG A 77 7.83 12.80 -7.13
C ARG A 77 8.77 13.65 -6.28
N ILE A 78 10.02 13.76 -6.72
CA ILE A 78 11.02 14.58 -6.05
C ILE A 78 10.50 16.02 -5.95
N GLY A 79 10.57 16.58 -4.75
CA GLY A 79 10.10 17.94 -4.50
C GLY A 79 8.59 18.10 -4.38
N LYS A 80 7.83 17.02 -4.46
CA LYS A 80 6.38 17.03 -4.27
C LYS A 80 6.01 16.43 -2.92
N VAL A 81 4.90 16.92 -2.37
CA VAL A 81 4.32 16.30 -1.19
C VAL A 81 3.76 14.92 -1.55
N ASP A 82 3.54 14.12 -0.51
CA ASP A 82 2.94 12.81 -0.65
C ASP A 82 1.62 12.90 -1.42
N GLN A 83 1.48 12.06 -2.43
CA GLN A 83 0.33 12.07 -3.33
C GLN A 83 -0.79 11.19 -2.80
N THR A 84 -2.01 11.44 -3.31
CA THR A 84 -3.18 10.64 -2.95
C THR A 84 -3.36 9.47 -3.92
N LEU A 85 -4.19 8.49 -3.52
CA LEU A 85 -4.53 7.37 -4.39
C LEU A 85 -5.10 7.83 -5.73
N THR A 86 -6.01 8.80 -5.69
CA THR A 86 -6.66 9.28 -6.90
C THR A 86 -5.70 9.99 -7.83
N SER A 87 -4.65 10.65 -7.29
CA SER A 87 -3.63 11.30 -8.13
C SER A 87 -2.77 10.32 -8.90
N TYR A 88 -2.66 9.07 -8.43
CA TYR A 88 -1.95 8.00 -9.14
C TYR A 88 -2.86 7.21 -10.06
N GLY A 89 -4.15 7.54 -10.13
CA GLY A 89 -5.10 6.83 -10.95
C GLY A 89 -5.66 5.57 -10.33
N VAL A 90 -5.51 5.40 -9.03
CA VAL A 90 -6.07 4.23 -8.33
C VAL A 90 -7.56 4.41 -8.16
N LYS A 91 -8.31 3.37 -8.52
CA LYS A 91 -9.77 3.39 -8.50
C LYS A 91 -10.32 2.39 -7.50
N ASN A 92 -11.58 2.60 -7.12
CA ASN A 92 -12.29 1.67 -6.27
C ASN A 92 -12.26 0.25 -6.86
N GLY A 93 -11.86 -0.72 -6.06
CA GLY A 93 -11.78 -2.11 -6.49
C GLY A 93 -10.45 -2.53 -7.11
N ASP A 94 -9.52 -1.61 -7.26
CA ASP A 94 -8.22 -1.94 -7.87
C ASP A 94 -7.40 -2.87 -6.97
N ASN A 95 -6.53 -3.65 -7.62
CA ASN A 95 -5.55 -4.48 -6.94
C ASN A 95 -4.29 -3.65 -6.68
N VAL A 96 -3.87 -3.60 -5.44
CA VAL A 96 -2.69 -2.85 -5.02
C VAL A 96 -1.78 -3.76 -4.21
N TYR A 97 -0.51 -3.76 -4.57
CA TYR A 97 0.50 -4.61 -3.93
C TYR A 97 1.27 -3.82 -2.90
N LEU A 98 1.60 -4.49 -1.78
CA LEU A 98 2.57 -3.97 -0.82
C LEU A 98 3.95 -4.51 -1.21
N VAL A 99 4.86 -3.61 -1.50
CA VAL A 99 6.20 -3.96 -1.98
C VAL A 99 7.24 -3.43 -1.00
N ALA A 100 8.09 -4.32 -0.50
CA ALA A 100 9.21 -3.91 0.34
C ALA A 100 10.31 -3.34 -0.54
N ASP A 101 10.85 -2.19 -0.16
CA ASP A 101 11.98 -1.59 -0.85
C ASP A 101 13.26 -1.99 -0.12
N PRO A 102 14.09 -2.87 -0.69
CA PRO A 102 15.33 -3.28 -0.04
C PRO A 102 16.43 -2.20 -0.09
N PHE A 103 16.19 -1.12 -0.84
CA PHE A 103 17.16 -0.03 -0.99
C PHE A 103 16.49 1.30 -0.66
N PRO A 104 16.11 1.52 0.62
CA PRO A 104 15.53 2.79 1.02
C PRO A 104 16.61 3.88 0.89
N GLY A 105 16.36 4.82 0.03
CA GLY A 105 17.38 5.82 -0.18
C GLY A 105 16.88 7.07 -0.78
#